data_2c888b26e6acf690369ed7272290a113
#
_entry.id   2c888b26e6acf690369ed7272290a113
#
_cell.length_a   1.000
_cell.length_b   1.000
_cell.length_c   1.000
_cell.angle_alpha   90.00
_cell.angle_beta   90.00
_cell.angle_gamma   90.00
#
_symmetry.space_group_name_H-M   'P 1'
#
loop_
_entity.id
_entity.type
_entity.pdbx_description
1 polymer ?
#
loop_
_entity_poly.entity_id
_entity_poly.type
_entity_poly.pdbx_seq_one_letter_code
_entity_poly.pdbx_strand_id
1 'polypeptide(L)'
;KSGFLIEDPSFYEYLTAQQNLIMFSRLTNTEPMNVNKVLKKVDLFEEKDKKVSDYSYGMKQRLGIAQAILHDPDILFFDEPNNGLDPIGISTMNKTIDNLNKEGKTIFISTHILEDVKELCSHVIVLRDGKLVLDESIEGLIENEDIYIIKLKNTKIALDKLRSHSDVKVVDSNDKKITVKSAINIYDLISIIPSESQLNSISKDPNISRLFR
;
A
#
# COMPACT_ATOMS: atom_id res chain seq x y z
N LYS A 1 3.98 22.57 -6.69
CA LYS A 1 2.65 22.68 -6.05
C LYS A 1 2.31 21.36 -5.39
N SER A 2 1.53 21.39 -4.27
CA SER A 2 1.16 20.18 -3.52
C SER A 2 -0.34 20.08 -3.33
N GLY A 3 -0.88 18.86 -3.41
CA GLY A 3 -2.27 18.53 -3.10
C GLY A 3 -2.34 17.56 -1.92
N PHE A 4 -3.42 17.62 -1.14
CA PHE A 4 -3.58 16.86 0.08
C PHE A 4 -4.96 16.20 0.13
N LEU A 5 -4.98 14.91 0.46
CA LEU A 5 -6.15 14.19 0.94
C LEU A 5 -5.89 13.85 2.40
N ILE A 6 -6.74 14.37 3.29
CA ILE A 6 -6.75 14.00 4.70
C ILE A 6 -7.71 12.81 4.91
N GLU A 7 -7.55 12.06 5.97
CA GLU A 7 -8.31 10.83 6.25
C GLU A 7 -9.83 11.01 6.10
N ASP A 8 -10.40 12.10 6.67
CA ASP A 8 -11.82 12.42 6.55
C ASP A 8 -12.03 13.76 5.83
N PRO A 9 -12.11 13.77 4.50
CA PRO A 9 -12.29 15.02 3.76
C PRO A 9 -13.66 15.64 4.05
N SER A 10 -13.66 16.93 4.42
CA SER A 10 -14.86 17.67 4.77
C SER A 10 -15.37 18.48 3.59
N PHE A 11 -16.66 18.35 3.31
CA PHE A 11 -17.38 19.06 2.25
C PHE A 11 -18.64 19.73 2.79
N TYR A 12 -19.14 20.69 2.04
CA TYR A 12 -20.48 21.24 2.28
C TYR A 12 -21.52 20.24 1.78
N GLU A 13 -22.08 19.44 2.68
CA GLU A 13 -22.95 18.31 2.33
C GLU A 13 -24.23 18.69 1.60
N TYR A 14 -24.74 19.91 1.84
CA TYR A 14 -25.93 20.44 1.15
C TYR A 14 -25.65 20.92 -0.29
N LEU A 15 -24.38 21.04 -0.68
CA LEU A 15 -23.95 21.35 -2.05
C LEU A 15 -23.68 20.07 -2.84
N THR A 16 -23.74 20.18 -4.16
CA THR A 16 -23.32 19.09 -5.05
C THR A 16 -21.80 18.97 -5.09
N ALA A 17 -21.28 17.83 -5.56
CA ALA A 17 -19.84 17.64 -5.75
C ALA A 17 -19.25 18.72 -6.67
N GLN A 18 -19.93 19.02 -7.78
CA GLN A 18 -19.51 20.07 -8.70
C GLN A 18 -19.45 21.44 -8.01
N GLN A 19 -20.47 21.80 -7.22
CA GLN A 19 -20.51 23.08 -6.50
C GLN A 19 -19.39 23.19 -5.45
N ASN A 20 -19.11 22.11 -4.70
CA ASN A 20 -17.98 22.06 -3.79
C ASN A 20 -16.66 22.33 -4.52
N LEU A 21 -16.39 21.61 -5.62
CA LEU A 21 -15.14 21.79 -6.36
C LEU A 21 -15.03 23.17 -7.04
N ILE A 22 -16.14 23.76 -7.52
CA ILE A 22 -16.13 25.13 -8.05
C ILE A 22 -15.73 26.13 -6.96
N MET A 23 -16.24 25.94 -5.74
CA MET A 23 -15.84 26.79 -4.61
C MET A 23 -14.34 26.67 -4.32
N PHE A 24 -13.81 25.44 -4.25
CA PHE A 24 -12.39 25.21 -4.03
C PHE A 24 -11.52 25.73 -5.20
N SER A 25 -12.01 25.66 -6.45
CA SER A 25 -11.29 26.20 -7.61
C SER A 25 -11.03 27.71 -7.47
N ARG A 26 -12.00 28.44 -6.92
CA ARG A 26 -11.86 29.88 -6.66
C ARG A 26 -10.79 30.17 -5.59
N LEU A 27 -10.71 29.34 -4.54
CA LEU A 27 -9.72 29.49 -3.48
C LEU A 27 -8.28 29.21 -3.98
N THR A 28 -8.13 28.33 -4.95
CA THR A 28 -6.82 27.95 -5.54
C THR A 28 -6.48 28.72 -6.80
N ASN A 29 -7.29 29.71 -7.22
CA ASN A 29 -7.17 30.41 -8.50
C ASN A 29 -7.06 29.46 -9.70
N THR A 30 -7.86 28.39 -9.68
CA THR A 30 -7.89 27.37 -10.71
C THR A 30 -9.12 27.59 -11.61
N GLU A 31 -8.94 27.39 -12.93
CA GLU A 31 -10.05 27.52 -13.89
C GLU A 31 -11.19 26.55 -13.58
N PRO A 32 -12.46 27.02 -13.53
CA PRO A 32 -13.62 26.16 -13.26
C PRO A 32 -13.78 24.99 -14.25
N MET A 33 -13.25 25.10 -15.47
CA MET A 33 -13.23 24.02 -16.47
C MET A 33 -12.50 22.77 -15.97
N ASN A 34 -11.55 22.90 -15.05
CA ASN A 34 -10.83 21.78 -14.47
C ASN A 34 -11.72 20.89 -13.59
N VAL A 35 -12.81 21.42 -13.04
CA VAL A 35 -13.75 20.65 -12.20
C VAL A 35 -14.28 19.41 -12.92
N ASN A 36 -14.76 19.55 -14.16
CA ASN A 36 -15.25 18.40 -14.92
C ASN A 36 -14.14 17.40 -15.25
N LYS A 37 -12.92 17.89 -15.50
CA LYS A 37 -11.76 17.04 -15.78
C LYS A 37 -11.39 16.19 -14.57
N VAL A 38 -11.32 16.78 -13.38
CA VAL A 38 -10.95 16.03 -12.16
C VAL A 38 -12.06 15.08 -11.73
N LEU A 39 -13.34 15.45 -11.88
CA LEU A 39 -14.46 14.54 -11.61
C LEU A 39 -14.44 13.30 -12.49
N LYS A 40 -14.04 13.43 -13.77
CA LYS A 40 -13.84 12.27 -14.65
C LYS A 40 -12.68 11.39 -14.18
N LYS A 41 -11.58 11.98 -13.74
CA LYS A 41 -10.40 11.23 -13.26
C LYS A 41 -10.69 10.35 -12.04
N VAL A 42 -11.61 10.79 -11.19
CA VAL A 42 -11.99 10.06 -9.97
C VAL A 42 -13.30 9.27 -10.10
N ASP A 43 -13.82 9.14 -11.33
CA ASP A 43 -15.06 8.40 -11.64
C ASP A 43 -16.28 8.90 -10.84
N LEU A 44 -16.45 10.23 -10.79
CA LEU A 44 -17.60 10.91 -10.16
C LEU A 44 -18.34 11.85 -11.10
N PHE A 45 -18.01 11.86 -12.39
CA PHE A 45 -18.58 12.81 -13.32
C PHE A 45 -20.10 12.65 -13.48
N GLU A 46 -20.60 11.42 -13.54
CA GLU A 46 -22.03 11.14 -13.69
C GLU A 46 -22.82 11.47 -12.40
N GLU A 47 -22.12 11.53 -11.27
CA GLU A 47 -22.70 11.81 -9.96
C GLU A 47 -22.54 13.28 -9.52
N LYS A 48 -21.96 14.13 -10.37
CA LYS A 48 -21.51 15.49 -10.04
C LYS A 48 -22.62 16.43 -9.54
N ASP A 49 -23.87 16.18 -9.97
CA ASP A 49 -25.03 16.99 -9.65
C ASP A 49 -25.79 16.50 -8.40
N LYS A 50 -25.40 15.36 -7.83
CA LYS A 50 -25.91 14.87 -6.55
C LYS A 50 -25.28 15.64 -5.38
N LYS A 51 -26.05 15.84 -4.30
CA LYS A 51 -25.54 16.42 -3.06
C LYS A 51 -24.53 15.49 -2.41
N VAL A 52 -23.51 16.05 -1.77
CA VAL A 52 -22.50 15.26 -1.09
C VAL A 52 -23.06 14.51 0.13
N SER A 53 -24.20 14.99 0.71
CA SER A 53 -24.97 14.21 1.71
C SER A 53 -25.39 12.83 1.23
N ASP A 54 -25.59 12.65 -0.09
CA ASP A 54 -26.07 11.42 -0.69
C ASP A 54 -24.92 10.52 -1.19
N TYR A 55 -23.66 10.95 -0.97
CA TYR A 55 -22.47 10.20 -1.34
C TYR A 55 -22.13 9.11 -0.31
N SER A 56 -21.72 7.94 -0.82
CA SER A 56 -21.09 6.94 0.02
C SER A 56 -19.74 7.44 0.55
N TYR A 57 -19.21 6.79 1.57
CA TYR A 57 -17.88 7.12 2.11
C TYR A 57 -16.81 7.09 1.01
N GLY A 58 -16.77 6.04 0.20
CA GLY A 58 -15.82 5.94 -0.92
C GLY A 58 -16.00 7.00 -2.00
N MET A 59 -17.23 7.47 -2.24
CA MET A 59 -17.45 8.62 -3.13
C MET A 59 -16.91 9.91 -2.52
N LYS A 60 -17.06 10.13 -1.20
CA LYS A 60 -16.49 11.29 -0.50
C LYS A 60 -14.95 11.25 -0.53
N GLN A 61 -14.34 10.09 -0.33
CA GLN A 61 -12.89 9.91 -0.47
C GLN A 61 -12.39 10.25 -1.88
N ARG A 62 -13.04 9.74 -2.92
CA ARG A 62 -12.70 10.08 -4.32
C ARG A 62 -12.91 11.56 -4.64
N LEU A 63 -13.93 12.20 -4.05
CA LEU A 63 -14.13 13.64 -4.15
C LEU A 63 -12.99 14.41 -3.47
N GLY A 64 -12.43 13.90 -2.37
CA GLY A 64 -11.23 14.42 -1.72
C GLY A 64 -10.01 14.40 -2.64
N ILE A 65 -9.79 13.28 -3.36
CA ILE A 65 -8.75 13.24 -4.40
C ILE A 65 -9.03 14.28 -5.49
N ALA A 66 -10.28 14.41 -5.97
CA ALA A 66 -10.63 15.41 -6.98
C ALA A 66 -10.27 16.83 -6.52
N GLN A 67 -10.54 17.14 -5.24
CA GLN A 67 -10.13 18.41 -4.62
C GLN A 67 -8.60 18.56 -4.58
N ALA A 68 -7.87 17.51 -4.18
CA ALA A 68 -6.42 17.53 -4.07
C ALA A 68 -5.73 17.79 -5.41
N ILE A 69 -6.28 17.27 -6.52
CA ILE A 69 -5.71 17.41 -7.88
C ILE A 69 -6.27 18.58 -8.68
N LEU A 70 -7.18 19.37 -8.12
CA LEU A 70 -7.93 20.40 -8.84
C LEU A 70 -7.04 21.49 -9.46
N HIS A 71 -5.98 21.87 -8.75
CA HIS A 71 -5.02 22.91 -9.17
C HIS A 71 -3.76 22.36 -9.85
N ASP A 72 -3.84 21.10 -10.30
CA ASP A 72 -2.79 20.35 -11.01
C ASP A 72 -1.42 20.39 -10.27
N PRO A 73 -1.35 19.83 -9.05
CA PRO A 73 -0.09 19.77 -8.31
C PRO A 73 0.84 18.69 -8.88
N ASP A 74 2.15 18.85 -8.61
CA ASP A 74 3.19 17.88 -8.97
C ASP A 74 3.32 16.79 -7.91
N ILE A 75 3.02 17.14 -6.64
CA ILE A 75 3.19 16.29 -5.47
C ILE A 75 1.85 16.14 -4.76
N LEU A 76 1.50 14.91 -4.40
CA LEU A 76 0.27 14.56 -3.70
C LEU A 76 0.60 13.86 -2.39
N PHE A 77 -0.13 14.20 -1.34
CA PHE A 77 -0.07 13.55 -0.03
C PHE A 77 -1.44 12.99 0.31
N PHE A 78 -1.53 11.67 0.46
CA PHE A 78 -2.75 10.96 0.78
C PHE A 78 -2.61 10.28 2.14
N ASP A 79 -3.47 10.68 3.07
CA ASP A 79 -3.51 10.13 4.42
C ASP A 79 -4.57 9.04 4.49
N GLU A 80 -4.15 7.78 4.69
CA GLU A 80 -4.99 6.58 4.78
C GLU A 80 -6.10 6.50 3.71
N PRO A 81 -5.79 6.63 2.40
CA PRO A 81 -6.79 6.79 1.35
C PRO A 81 -7.76 5.62 1.22
N ASN A 82 -7.36 4.41 1.64
CA ASN A 82 -8.17 3.18 1.57
C ASN A 82 -8.89 2.85 2.88
N ASN A 83 -8.66 3.63 3.95
CA ASN A 83 -9.28 3.35 5.25
C ASN A 83 -10.81 3.40 5.16
N GLY A 84 -11.50 2.38 5.70
CA GLY A 84 -12.95 2.31 5.73
C GLY A 84 -13.65 2.01 4.39
N LEU A 85 -12.89 1.74 3.32
CA LEU A 85 -13.46 1.35 2.03
C LEU A 85 -13.75 -0.15 1.96
N ASP A 86 -14.78 -0.50 1.21
CA ASP A 86 -15.04 -1.88 0.80
C ASP A 86 -14.05 -2.33 -0.31
N PRO A 87 -13.95 -3.63 -0.64
CA PRO A 87 -13.00 -4.11 -1.64
C PRO A 87 -13.15 -3.47 -3.03
N ILE A 88 -14.35 -3.11 -3.43
CA ILE A 88 -14.62 -2.44 -4.72
C ILE A 88 -14.11 -0.99 -4.65
N GLY A 89 -14.37 -0.31 -3.54
CA GLY A 89 -13.88 1.04 -3.26
C GLY A 89 -12.36 1.11 -3.27
N ILE A 90 -11.67 0.16 -2.60
CA ILE A 90 -10.21 0.03 -2.60
C ILE A 90 -9.68 -0.13 -4.03
N SER A 91 -10.23 -1.07 -4.80
CA SER A 91 -9.80 -1.30 -6.19
C SER A 91 -9.95 -0.03 -7.06
N THR A 92 -11.06 0.69 -6.90
CA THR A 92 -11.31 1.94 -7.63
C THR A 92 -10.33 3.04 -7.20
N MET A 93 -10.05 3.14 -5.90
CA MET A 93 -9.10 4.09 -5.32
C MET A 93 -7.69 3.82 -5.82
N ASN A 94 -7.22 2.57 -5.74
CA ASN A 94 -5.90 2.15 -6.20
C ASN A 94 -5.71 2.44 -7.69
N LYS A 95 -6.72 2.17 -8.52
CA LYS A 95 -6.69 2.52 -9.94
C LYS A 95 -6.58 4.04 -10.17
N THR A 96 -7.27 4.84 -9.36
CA THR A 96 -7.17 6.30 -9.45
C THR A 96 -5.77 6.79 -9.10
N ILE A 97 -5.18 6.27 -8.02
CA ILE A 97 -3.82 6.59 -7.58
C ILE A 97 -2.79 6.19 -8.64
N ASP A 98 -2.88 4.97 -9.16
CA ASP A 98 -1.98 4.46 -10.21
C ASP A 98 -2.04 5.33 -11.48
N ASN A 99 -3.24 5.73 -11.92
CA ASN A 99 -3.39 6.62 -13.06
C ASN A 99 -2.73 7.99 -12.84
N LEU A 100 -2.87 8.57 -11.64
CA LEU A 100 -2.21 9.83 -11.29
C LEU A 100 -0.68 9.70 -11.30
N ASN A 101 -0.15 8.58 -10.80
CA ASN A 101 1.29 8.28 -10.86
C ASN A 101 1.77 8.14 -12.32
N LYS A 102 1.03 7.42 -13.17
CA LYS A 102 1.32 7.31 -14.61
C LYS A 102 1.27 8.63 -15.37
N GLU A 103 0.52 9.60 -14.87
CA GLU A 103 0.52 10.99 -15.37
C GLU A 103 1.74 11.80 -14.90
N GLY A 104 2.67 11.20 -14.15
CA GLY A 104 3.91 11.80 -13.67
C GLY A 104 3.80 12.51 -12.32
N LYS A 105 2.72 12.28 -11.56
CA LYS A 105 2.59 12.83 -10.21
C LYS A 105 3.43 12.02 -9.23
N THR A 106 4.13 12.71 -8.31
CA THR A 106 4.76 12.08 -7.15
C THR A 106 3.72 11.96 -6.04
N ILE A 107 3.52 10.74 -5.52
CA ILE A 107 2.47 10.47 -4.54
C ILE A 107 3.08 9.90 -3.27
N PHE A 108 2.82 10.55 -2.14
CA PHE A 108 3.12 10.06 -0.80
C PHE A 108 1.82 9.52 -0.19
N ILE A 109 1.85 8.28 0.30
CA ILE A 109 0.71 7.63 0.95
C ILE A 109 1.13 7.25 2.37
N SER A 110 0.39 7.73 3.39
CA SER A 110 0.44 7.11 4.70
C SER A 110 -0.54 5.96 4.74
N THR A 111 -0.12 4.81 5.23
CA THR A 111 -0.99 3.65 5.41
C THR A 111 -0.41 2.69 6.44
N HIS A 112 -1.28 1.96 7.14
CA HIS A 112 -0.94 0.83 7.97
C HIS A 112 -1.28 -0.50 7.29
N ILE A 113 -1.77 -0.47 6.05
CA ILE A 113 -2.19 -1.63 5.26
C ILE A 113 -1.03 -2.07 4.36
N LEU A 114 -0.47 -3.24 4.64
CA LEU A 114 0.68 -3.77 3.91
C LEU A 114 0.40 -4.02 2.43
N GLU A 115 -0.83 -4.42 2.11
CA GLU A 115 -1.27 -4.66 0.74
C GLU A 115 -1.18 -3.40 -0.12
N ASP A 116 -1.54 -2.24 0.44
CA ASP A 116 -1.42 -0.94 -0.24
C ASP A 116 0.03 -0.62 -0.59
N VAL A 117 0.95 -0.87 0.36
CA VAL A 117 2.38 -0.64 0.14
C VAL A 117 2.90 -1.49 -1.03
N LYS A 118 2.52 -2.77 -1.08
CA LYS A 118 2.96 -3.69 -2.14
C LYS A 118 2.39 -3.35 -3.50
N GLU A 119 1.13 -2.88 -3.54
CA GLU A 119 0.40 -2.67 -4.78
C GLU A 119 0.68 -1.29 -5.39
N LEU A 120 0.82 -0.26 -4.55
CA LEU A 120 0.85 1.13 -5.00
C LEU A 120 2.23 1.78 -4.93
N CYS A 121 3.13 1.29 -4.05
CA CYS A 121 4.37 1.99 -3.76
C CYS A 121 5.56 1.38 -4.49
N SER A 122 6.48 2.23 -4.95
CA SER A 122 7.83 1.84 -5.42
C SER A 122 8.88 1.96 -4.32
N HIS A 123 8.58 2.73 -3.27
CA HIS A 123 9.49 3.05 -2.16
C HIS A 123 8.73 3.06 -0.85
N VAL A 124 9.36 2.63 0.23
CA VAL A 124 8.76 2.61 1.56
C VAL A 124 9.64 3.28 2.59
N ILE A 125 9.01 4.12 3.40
CA ILE A 125 9.61 4.78 4.56
C ILE A 125 8.85 4.30 5.80
N VAL A 126 9.57 3.73 6.78
CA VAL A 126 8.96 3.31 8.04
C VAL A 126 9.41 4.23 9.17
N LEU A 127 8.42 4.80 9.86
CA LEU A 127 8.62 5.62 11.05
C LEU A 127 8.18 4.84 12.29
N ARG A 128 9.00 4.87 13.34
CA ARG A 128 8.68 4.31 14.66
C ARG A 128 9.14 5.29 15.74
N ASP A 129 8.25 5.65 16.67
CA ASP A 129 8.52 6.61 17.76
C ASP A 129 9.13 7.93 17.24
N GLY A 130 8.64 8.44 16.10
CA GLY A 130 9.11 9.66 15.47
C GLY A 130 10.50 9.56 14.82
N LYS A 131 11.05 8.36 14.68
CA LYS A 131 12.35 8.11 14.05
C LYS A 131 12.20 7.33 12.78
N LEU A 132 13.02 7.67 11.79
CA LEU A 132 13.18 6.89 10.57
C LEU A 132 13.89 5.58 10.90
N VAL A 133 13.22 4.44 10.64
CA VAL A 133 13.79 3.10 10.88
C VAL A 133 14.06 2.34 9.59
N LEU A 134 13.43 2.75 8.48
CA LEU A 134 13.67 2.20 7.15
C LEU A 134 13.42 3.26 6.09
N ASP A 135 14.23 3.25 5.05
CA ASP A 135 14.11 4.06 3.82
C ASP A 135 14.67 3.20 2.68
N GLU A 136 13.80 2.54 1.90
CA GLU A 136 14.23 1.53 0.94
C GLU A 136 13.24 1.41 -0.23
N SER A 137 13.73 1.03 -1.41
CA SER A 137 12.87 0.65 -2.52
C SER A 137 12.16 -0.68 -2.24
N ILE A 138 10.95 -0.85 -2.78
CA ILE A 138 10.22 -2.13 -2.68
C ILE A 138 11.02 -3.25 -3.37
N GLU A 139 11.66 -2.97 -4.52
CA GLU A 139 12.53 -3.91 -5.21
C GLU A 139 13.71 -4.34 -4.33
N GLY A 140 14.41 -3.37 -3.69
CA GLY A 140 15.51 -3.66 -2.77
C GLY A 140 15.10 -4.52 -1.57
N LEU A 141 13.89 -4.30 -1.05
CA LEU A 141 13.34 -5.14 0.02
C LEU A 141 13.04 -6.57 -0.44
N ILE A 142 12.62 -6.74 -1.69
CA ILE A 142 12.33 -8.06 -2.27
C ILE A 142 13.62 -8.79 -2.64
N GLU A 143 14.63 -8.08 -3.15
CA GLU A 143 15.89 -8.68 -3.62
C GLU A 143 16.87 -9.00 -2.49
N ASN A 144 16.93 -8.18 -1.45
CA ASN A 144 18.02 -8.25 -0.46
C ASN A 144 17.83 -9.29 0.64
N GLU A 145 16.68 -9.90 0.80
CA GLU A 145 16.48 -10.91 1.86
C GLU A 145 15.43 -11.97 1.49
N ASP A 146 15.88 -13.10 1.01
CA ASP A 146 15.02 -14.25 0.86
C ASP A 146 14.68 -14.85 2.24
N ILE A 147 13.49 -14.49 2.74
CA ILE A 147 12.92 -15.11 3.92
C ILE A 147 11.96 -16.20 3.48
N TYR A 148 12.20 -17.39 3.98
CA TYR A 148 11.35 -18.54 3.72
C TYR A 148 10.64 -18.98 4.99
N ILE A 149 9.36 -19.29 4.83
CA ILE A 149 8.55 -19.96 5.83
C ILE A 149 8.49 -21.43 5.47
N ILE A 150 9.05 -22.28 6.32
CA ILE A 150 9.14 -23.72 6.14
C ILE A 150 8.19 -24.38 7.13
N LYS A 151 7.14 -25.05 6.66
CA LYS A 151 6.21 -25.82 7.52
C LYS A 151 6.59 -27.29 7.46
N LEU A 152 6.77 -27.90 8.63
CA LEU A 152 7.30 -29.25 8.81
C LEU A 152 6.48 -29.98 9.89
N LYS A 153 6.45 -31.31 9.86
CA LYS A 153 5.91 -32.09 10.98
C LYS A 153 6.90 -32.22 12.12
N ASN A 154 8.20 -32.33 11.80
CA ASN A 154 9.26 -32.43 12.78
C ASN A 154 10.30 -31.35 12.54
N THR A 155 10.22 -30.27 13.30
CA THR A 155 11.10 -29.10 13.13
C THR A 155 12.48 -29.29 13.74
N LYS A 156 12.63 -30.15 14.78
CA LYS A 156 13.90 -30.32 15.48
C LYS A 156 15.02 -30.81 14.58
N ILE A 157 14.74 -31.84 13.74
CA ILE A 157 15.73 -32.41 12.84
C ILE A 157 16.17 -31.41 11.78
N ALA A 158 15.22 -30.62 11.24
CA ALA A 158 15.52 -29.58 10.25
C ALA A 158 16.30 -28.41 10.84
N LEU A 159 16.01 -28.02 12.11
CA LEU A 159 16.66 -26.91 12.78
C LEU A 159 18.19 -27.08 12.87
N ASP A 160 18.65 -28.27 13.25
CA ASP A 160 20.09 -28.54 13.40
C ASP A 160 20.82 -28.41 12.06
N LYS A 161 20.20 -28.92 10.99
CA LYS A 161 20.77 -28.82 9.62
C LYS A 161 20.75 -27.38 9.10
N LEU A 162 19.64 -26.67 9.27
CA LEU A 162 19.51 -25.28 8.81
C LEU A 162 20.47 -24.35 9.58
N ARG A 163 20.66 -24.55 10.89
CA ARG A 163 21.62 -23.78 11.70
C ARG A 163 23.09 -24.04 11.37
N SER A 164 23.41 -25.23 10.87
CA SER A 164 24.77 -25.58 10.48
C SER A 164 25.16 -25.05 9.09
N HIS A 165 24.23 -24.52 8.29
CA HIS A 165 24.50 -24.00 6.94
C HIS A 165 24.90 -22.53 7.01
N SER A 166 26.04 -22.15 6.37
CA SER A 166 26.60 -20.78 6.41
C SER A 166 25.67 -19.73 5.83
N ASP A 167 24.91 -20.09 4.79
CA ASP A 167 24.08 -19.17 4.02
C ASP A 167 22.61 -19.16 4.45
N VAL A 168 22.30 -19.81 5.59
CA VAL A 168 20.96 -19.89 6.15
C VAL A 168 20.97 -19.45 7.60
N LYS A 169 20.17 -18.42 7.92
CA LYS A 169 20.01 -17.94 9.29
C LYS A 169 18.59 -18.23 9.77
N VAL A 170 18.45 -19.05 10.80
CA VAL A 170 17.15 -19.27 11.45
C VAL A 170 16.76 -18.01 12.23
N VAL A 171 15.59 -17.45 11.91
CA VAL A 171 15.08 -16.21 12.49
C VAL A 171 14.06 -16.49 13.57
N ASP A 172 13.17 -17.47 13.33
CA ASP A 172 12.12 -17.89 14.26
C ASP A 172 11.78 -19.35 14.04
N SER A 173 11.34 -20.05 15.10
CA SER A 173 10.91 -21.44 15.00
C SER A 173 9.91 -21.81 16.07
N ASN A 174 8.96 -22.65 15.72
CA ASN A 174 8.04 -23.33 16.63
C ASN A 174 7.85 -24.79 16.20
N ASP A 175 6.96 -25.54 16.87
CA ASP A 175 6.76 -26.98 16.64
C ASP A 175 6.34 -27.37 15.22
N LYS A 176 5.83 -26.42 14.41
CA LYS A 176 5.28 -26.67 13.06
C LYS A 176 5.89 -25.81 11.97
N LYS A 177 6.69 -24.81 12.33
CA LYS A 177 7.16 -23.78 11.40
C LYS A 177 8.58 -23.36 11.76
N ILE A 178 9.43 -23.20 10.76
CA ILE A 178 10.73 -22.55 10.85
C ILE A 178 10.73 -21.38 9.87
N THR A 179 11.17 -20.23 10.32
CA THR A 179 11.40 -19.07 9.47
C THR A 179 12.90 -18.86 9.33
N VAL A 180 13.38 -18.86 8.11
CA VAL A 180 14.80 -18.67 7.80
C VAL A 180 15.02 -17.48 6.88
N LYS A 181 16.12 -16.79 7.08
CA LYS A 181 16.72 -15.87 6.13
C LYS A 181 17.77 -16.66 5.36
N SER A 182 17.75 -16.63 4.04
CA SER A 182 18.61 -17.46 3.21
C SER A 182 19.16 -16.68 2.02
N ALA A 183 20.45 -16.83 1.77
CA ALA A 183 21.13 -16.33 0.58
C ALA A 183 21.03 -17.33 -0.62
N ILE A 184 20.58 -18.56 -0.35
CA ILE A 184 20.39 -19.59 -1.39
C ILE A 184 18.93 -19.65 -1.84
N ASN A 185 18.72 -20.11 -3.09
CA ASN A 185 17.40 -20.23 -3.65
C ASN A 185 16.55 -21.33 -2.97
N ILE A 186 15.25 -21.34 -3.27
CA ILE A 186 14.28 -22.26 -2.64
C ILE A 186 14.60 -23.74 -2.91
N TYR A 187 15.17 -24.08 -4.06
CA TYR A 187 15.48 -25.47 -4.45
C TYR A 187 16.67 -25.99 -3.62
N ASP A 188 17.71 -25.18 -3.48
CA ASP A 188 18.87 -25.51 -2.66
C ASP A 188 18.46 -25.60 -1.19
N LEU A 189 17.59 -24.69 -0.70
CA LEU A 189 17.07 -24.72 0.65
C LEU A 189 16.26 -25.99 0.92
N ILE A 190 15.46 -26.48 -0.02
CA ILE A 190 14.72 -27.75 0.10
C ILE A 190 15.70 -28.93 0.23
N SER A 191 16.82 -28.92 -0.51
CA SER A 191 17.81 -29.99 -0.47
C SER A 191 18.51 -30.17 0.87
N ILE A 192 18.58 -29.09 1.67
CA ILE A 192 19.18 -29.11 3.04
C ILE A 192 18.22 -29.74 4.05
N ILE A 193 16.90 -29.68 3.79
CA ILE A 193 15.89 -30.17 4.73
C ILE A 193 15.86 -31.70 4.69
N PRO A 194 16.13 -32.39 5.81
CA PRO A 194 16.08 -33.85 5.88
C PRO A 194 14.66 -34.38 5.56
N SER A 195 14.59 -35.46 4.79
CA SER A 195 13.32 -36.12 4.43
C SER A 195 12.49 -36.55 5.66
N GLU A 196 13.17 -36.93 6.74
CA GLU A 196 12.57 -37.32 8.02
C GLU A 196 11.83 -36.18 8.70
N SER A 197 12.12 -34.92 8.34
CA SER A 197 11.42 -33.72 8.84
C SER A 197 10.01 -33.60 8.30
N GLN A 198 9.67 -34.31 7.24
CA GLN A 198 8.38 -34.29 6.54
C GLN A 198 7.93 -32.87 6.20
N LEU A 199 8.55 -32.31 5.17
CA LEU A 199 8.23 -30.98 4.65
C LEU A 199 6.78 -30.94 4.15
N ASN A 200 5.96 -30.04 4.70
CA ASN A 200 4.59 -29.81 4.29
C ASN A 200 4.50 -28.72 3.21
N SER A 201 5.18 -27.59 3.44
CA SER A 201 5.26 -26.50 2.48
C SER A 201 6.45 -25.60 2.77
N ILE A 202 6.93 -24.96 1.71
CA ILE A 202 7.88 -23.84 1.79
C ILE A 202 7.34 -22.70 0.95
N SER A 203 7.37 -21.50 1.50
CA SER A 203 6.95 -20.29 0.79
C SER A 203 7.90 -19.15 1.11
N LYS A 204 8.12 -18.28 0.14
CA LYS A 204 8.83 -17.02 0.37
C LYS A 204 7.93 -16.10 1.19
N ASP A 205 8.45 -15.54 2.28
CA ASP A 205 7.77 -14.52 3.07
C ASP A 205 8.23 -13.16 2.55
N PRO A 206 7.36 -12.35 1.94
CA PRO A 206 7.75 -11.01 1.56
C PRO A 206 8.11 -10.23 2.82
N ASN A 207 9.33 -9.73 2.90
CA ASN A 207 9.92 -9.05 4.07
C ASN A 207 9.11 -7.90 4.65
N ILE A 208 8.27 -7.32 3.83
CA ILE A 208 7.44 -6.15 4.16
C ILE A 208 6.54 -6.40 5.37
N SER A 209 6.03 -7.63 5.58
CA SER A 209 5.14 -7.94 6.72
C SER A 209 5.78 -7.80 8.12
N ARG A 210 7.11 -7.70 8.22
CA ARG A 210 7.81 -7.51 9.50
C ARG A 210 7.96 -6.05 9.90
N LEU A 211 7.83 -5.14 8.96
CA LEU A 211 7.96 -3.71 9.20
C LEU A 211 6.76 -3.15 9.96
N PHE A 212 5.65 -3.92 9.98
CA PHE A 212 4.36 -3.54 10.58
C PHE A 212 4.02 -4.31 11.88
N ARG A 213 5.00 -5.03 12.47
CA ARG A 213 4.85 -5.72 13.77
C ARG A 213 5.57 -5.02 14.90
#